data_f28f0d2639fb39ef4306d80c08977bdb
#
_entry.id   f28f0d2639fb39ef4306d80c08977bdb
#
_cell.length_a   1.000
_cell.length_b   1.000
_cell.length_c   1.000
_cell.angle_alpha   90.00
_cell.angle_beta   90.00
_cell.angle_gamma   90.00
#
_symmetry.space_group_name_H-M   'P 1'
#
loop_
_entity.id
_entity.type
_entity.pdbx_description
1 polymer ?
#
loop_
_entity_poly.entity_id
_entity_poly.type
_entity_poly.pdbx_seq_one_letter_code
_entity_poly.pdbx_strand_id
1 'polypeptide(L)'
;MKKILYVGSEVLPFASTGGLADVLGSLPAAVAKKLGDGGDVRVVLPMYKSVKEKFLSNMTREYETYISLAWRWQYCGIWSLCDKDVKYYFIDNEYYFCRGPLYGEYDDAERFAFFCKAVMEMMNIVDFHPDVLHANDWQSALTVIYLKRKYNNNGAFANTRAVYTIHNIGYQGRYGFDILGDVFELSEADKEIVEFGGDINLTKGAIVCADKVTTVSPRYAEEIMTDYYSEGLSPVLNMYRFKTCGIINGIDIDYYNPQTDTEIPANYSAKSFSGKAADKKALQERCGLEVRKDVPIIAMVSRLASHKGFDLVRYVLEEILTNDVQFVLLGTGEHELENFFRYIANKYPGKVSINLAYDKAFSKLIYAGSDIFLMPSLSEPCGLSQMIASRYGTVPVVRETGGLFDTIKPYNKFDGSGNGFTFANYNAHEMKDAVLRAVELYHDEKEWKKFAKHAMEMDFSWNASAEKYLRLYDDLT
;
A
#
# COMPACT_ATOMS: atom_id res chain seq x y z
N MET A 1 28.00 -6.27 8.92
CA MET A 1 26.70 -6.78 8.43
C MET A 1 25.63 -5.77 8.85
N LYS A 2 24.93 -5.17 7.89
CA LYS A 2 23.88 -4.17 8.18
C LYS A 2 22.63 -4.87 8.70
N LYS A 3 22.16 -4.47 9.88
CA LYS A 3 20.98 -5.06 10.53
C LYS A 3 19.78 -4.12 10.41
N ILE A 4 18.67 -4.61 9.85
CA ILE A 4 17.46 -3.82 9.64
C ILE A 4 16.26 -4.56 10.25
N LEU A 5 15.47 -3.87 11.09
CA LEU A 5 14.21 -4.37 11.59
C LEU A 5 13.06 -3.54 11.05
N TYR A 6 12.19 -4.15 10.27
CA TYR A 6 10.91 -3.59 9.88
C TYR A 6 9.84 -3.92 10.92
N VAL A 7 9.08 -2.92 11.34
CA VAL A 7 7.97 -3.07 12.29
C VAL A 7 6.69 -2.66 11.60
N GLY A 8 5.71 -3.54 11.56
CA GLY A 8 4.41 -3.23 10.96
C GLY A 8 3.29 -4.10 11.49
N SER A 9 2.07 -3.62 11.27
CA SER A 9 0.86 -4.30 11.69
C SER A 9 0.30 -5.26 10.64
N GLU A 10 0.74 -5.15 9.39
CA GLU A 10 0.34 -6.02 8.26
C GLU A 10 1.57 -6.41 7.45
N VAL A 11 1.62 -7.65 7.00
CA VAL A 11 2.70 -8.21 6.16
C VAL A 11 2.15 -9.36 5.33
N LEU A 12 2.21 -9.29 3.99
CA LEU A 12 1.92 -10.46 3.15
C LEU A 12 3.03 -11.52 3.28
N PRO A 13 2.66 -12.82 3.26
CA PRO A 13 1.32 -13.40 3.07
C PRO A 13 0.52 -13.58 4.37
N PHE A 14 1.00 -13.08 5.51
CA PHE A 14 0.50 -13.40 6.84
C PHE A 14 -0.82 -12.67 7.16
N ALA A 15 -0.80 -11.34 7.10
CA ALA A 15 -1.95 -10.50 7.42
C ALA A 15 -2.04 -9.32 6.45
N SER A 16 -3.24 -9.00 5.96
CA SER A 16 -3.44 -7.91 4.99
C SER A 16 -4.83 -7.34 5.03
N THR A 17 -4.91 -6.00 5.03
CA THR A 17 -6.13 -5.23 4.74
C THR A 17 -5.88 -4.19 3.65
N GLY A 18 -4.62 -3.86 3.34
CA GLY A 18 -4.27 -2.79 2.41
C GLY A 18 -2.83 -2.84 1.91
N GLY A 19 -2.39 -1.74 1.30
CA GLY A 19 -1.08 -1.66 0.63
C GLY A 19 0.14 -1.76 1.55
N LEU A 20 -0.01 -1.51 2.86
CA LEU A 20 1.06 -1.72 3.84
C LEU A 20 1.56 -3.17 3.82
N ALA A 21 0.63 -4.12 3.74
CA ALA A 21 0.96 -5.55 3.69
C ALA A 21 1.78 -5.92 2.44
N ASP A 22 1.45 -5.34 1.28
CA ASP A 22 2.21 -5.54 0.04
C ASP A 22 3.64 -5.00 0.17
N VAL A 23 3.80 -3.82 0.79
CA VAL A 23 5.11 -3.22 1.03
C VAL A 23 5.97 -4.10 1.94
N LEU A 24 5.47 -4.46 3.12
CA LEU A 24 6.23 -5.25 4.09
C LEU A 24 6.37 -6.74 3.69
N GLY A 25 5.55 -7.23 2.76
CA GLY A 25 5.73 -8.55 2.14
C GLY A 25 6.78 -8.58 1.02
N SER A 26 7.23 -7.42 0.52
CA SER A 26 8.10 -7.35 -0.65
C SER A 26 9.38 -6.55 -0.43
N LEU A 27 9.30 -5.35 0.16
CA LEU A 27 10.47 -4.48 0.37
C LEU A 27 11.58 -5.15 1.21
N PRO A 28 11.28 -5.80 2.36
CA PRO A 28 12.33 -6.44 3.16
C PRO A 28 13.11 -7.49 2.36
N ALA A 29 12.42 -8.33 1.58
CA ALA A 29 13.06 -9.34 0.74
C ALA A 29 13.91 -8.71 -0.38
N ALA A 30 13.44 -7.63 -1.00
CA ALA A 30 14.21 -6.91 -2.02
C ALA A 30 15.47 -6.24 -1.44
N VAL A 31 15.38 -5.71 -0.22
CA VAL A 31 16.52 -5.15 0.52
C VAL A 31 17.49 -6.26 0.92
N ALA A 32 17.01 -7.38 1.48
CA ALA A 32 17.84 -8.53 1.84
C ALA A 32 18.63 -9.06 0.63
N LYS A 33 17.93 -9.25 -0.50
CA LYS A 33 18.55 -9.68 -1.77
C LYS A 33 19.67 -8.76 -2.23
N LYS A 34 19.50 -7.44 -2.09
CA LYS A 34 20.54 -6.46 -2.48
C LYS A 34 21.73 -6.45 -1.52
N LEU A 35 21.50 -6.66 -0.23
CA LEU A 35 22.56 -6.74 0.77
C LEU A 35 23.35 -8.06 0.72
N GLY A 36 22.71 -9.14 0.27
CA GLY A 36 23.32 -10.48 0.29
C GLY A 36 23.87 -10.84 1.68
N ASP A 37 25.02 -11.48 1.72
CA ASP A 37 25.70 -11.87 2.99
C ASP A 37 26.10 -10.66 3.87
N GLY A 38 26.00 -9.45 3.34
CA GLY A 38 26.28 -8.20 4.08
C GLY A 38 25.12 -7.69 4.93
N GLY A 39 23.95 -8.35 4.90
CA GLY A 39 22.73 -7.89 5.57
C GLY A 39 22.10 -8.95 6.49
N ASP A 40 21.39 -8.46 7.52
CA ASP A 40 20.44 -9.23 8.34
C ASP A 40 19.13 -8.41 8.40
N VAL A 41 18.16 -8.83 7.60
CA VAL A 41 16.88 -8.14 7.46
C VAL A 41 15.80 -8.94 8.16
N ARG A 42 15.12 -8.31 9.09
CA ARG A 42 14.05 -8.93 9.87
C ARG A 42 12.78 -8.09 9.85
N VAL A 43 11.65 -8.74 10.04
CA VAL A 43 10.32 -8.11 10.11
C VAL A 43 9.63 -8.57 11.36
N VAL A 44 8.87 -7.71 12.02
CA VAL A 44 8.05 -8.08 13.17
C VAL A 44 6.62 -7.57 13.00
N LEU A 45 5.65 -8.43 13.32
CA LEU A 45 4.22 -8.16 13.25
C LEU A 45 3.47 -8.85 14.40
N PRO A 46 2.21 -8.45 14.70
CA PRO A 46 1.38 -9.17 15.65
C PRO A 46 0.99 -10.55 15.13
N MET A 47 0.88 -11.53 16.03
CA MET A 47 0.37 -12.86 15.71
C MET A 47 -1.16 -12.89 15.75
N TYR A 48 -1.78 -12.40 14.68
CA TYR A 48 -3.23 -12.42 14.56
C TYR A 48 -3.79 -13.84 14.48
N LYS A 49 -5.09 -14.01 14.79
CA LYS A 49 -5.79 -15.30 14.72
C LYS A 49 -5.57 -16.02 13.39
N SER A 50 -5.75 -15.30 12.28
CA SER A 50 -5.58 -15.86 10.92
C SER A 50 -4.15 -16.30 10.62
N VAL A 51 -3.14 -15.64 11.21
CA VAL A 51 -1.73 -16.00 11.12
C VAL A 51 -1.50 -17.32 11.87
N LYS A 52 -1.96 -17.37 13.11
CA LYS A 52 -1.84 -18.55 13.99
C LYS A 52 -2.49 -19.78 13.35
N GLU A 53 -3.69 -19.64 12.84
CA GLU A 53 -4.43 -20.74 12.19
C GLU A 53 -3.74 -21.31 10.95
N LYS A 54 -3.06 -20.46 10.16
CA LYS A 54 -2.48 -20.86 8.87
C LYS A 54 -1.01 -21.26 8.93
N PHE A 55 -0.23 -20.62 9.81
CA PHE A 55 1.22 -20.68 9.75
C PHE A 55 1.90 -21.25 11.00
N LEU A 56 1.19 -21.41 12.11
CA LEU A 56 1.78 -21.85 13.39
C LEU A 56 2.60 -23.14 13.27
N SER A 57 2.14 -24.11 12.46
CA SER A 57 2.85 -25.38 12.24
C SER A 57 4.23 -25.24 11.61
N ASN A 58 4.48 -24.11 10.94
CA ASN A 58 5.74 -23.80 10.24
C ASN A 58 6.63 -22.84 11.04
N MET A 59 6.19 -22.43 12.23
CA MET A 59 6.88 -21.46 13.07
C MET A 59 7.68 -22.13 14.18
N THR A 60 8.74 -21.46 14.60
CA THR A 60 9.51 -21.82 15.78
C THR A 60 9.19 -20.87 16.92
N ARG A 61 8.90 -21.38 18.11
CA ARG A 61 8.78 -20.55 19.30
C ARG A 61 10.18 -20.24 19.82
N GLU A 62 10.57 -18.96 19.71
CA GLU A 62 11.88 -18.48 20.16
C GLU A 62 11.91 -18.26 21.69
N TYR A 63 10.86 -17.63 22.21
CA TYR A 63 10.81 -17.28 23.63
C TYR A 63 9.38 -17.10 24.12
N GLU A 64 9.21 -17.13 25.44
CA GLU A 64 7.96 -16.90 26.15
C GLU A 64 8.25 -16.09 27.41
N THR A 65 7.54 -15.01 27.62
CA THR A 65 7.76 -14.09 28.73
C THR A 65 6.50 -13.31 29.07
N TYR A 66 6.62 -12.42 30.03
CA TYR A 66 5.62 -11.40 30.35
C TYR A 66 6.23 -10.02 30.16
N ILE A 67 5.45 -9.10 29.59
CA ILE A 67 5.86 -7.73 29.34
C ILE A 67 4.98 -6.79 30.15
N SER A 68 5.60 -5.84 30.84
CA SER A 68 4.87 -4.76 31.52
C SER A 68 4.46 -3.70 30.50
N LEU A 69 3.20 -3.28 30.54
CA LEU A 69 2.69 -2.10 29.90
C LEU A 69 2.00 -1.25 30.98
N ALA A 70 2.67 -0.23 31.48
CA ALA A 70 2.32 0.48 32.70
C ALA A 70 2.11 -0.48 33.89
N TRP A 71 0.91 -0.55 34.46
CA TRP A 71 0.57 -1.46 35.56
C TRP A 71 0.18 -2.88 35.08
N ARG A 72 -0.02 -3.07 33.76
CA ARG A 72 -0.41 -4.36 33.18
C ARG A 72 0.80 -5.28 33.07
N TRP A 73 0.60 -6.57 33.31
CA TRP A 73 1.59 -7.62 33.16
C TRP A 73 1.02 -8.68 32.23
N GLN A 74 1.43 -8.63 30.96
CA GLN A 74 0.80 -9.38 29.88
C GLN A 74 1.74 -10.43 29.30
N TYR A 75 1.19 -11.62 29.02
CA TYR A 75 1.90 -12.66 28.31
C TYR A 75 2.42 -12.17 26.95
N CYS A 76 3.60 -12.62 26.57
CA CYS A 76 4.23 -12.37 25.29
C CYS A 76 4.97 -13.62 24.80
N GLY A 77 4.43 -14.27 23.78
CA GLY A 77 5.14 -15.26 23.00
C GLY A 77 5.88 -14.63 21.83
N ILE A 78 7.11 -15.05 21.60
CA ILE A 78 7.90 -14.63 20.44
C ILE A 78 8.07 -15.85 19.54
N TRP A 79 7.49 -15.78 18.36
CA TRP A 79 7.59 -16.82 17.35
C TRP A 79 8.35 -16.32 16.14
N SER A 80 8.96 -17.22 15.37
CA SER A 80 9.65 -16.84 14.14
C SER A 80 9.39 -17.82 13.00
N LEU A 81 9.60 -17.29 11.78
CA LEU A 81 9.59 -18.04 10.53
C LEU A 81 10.56 -17.36 9.56
N CYS A 82 11.29 -18.14 8.77
CA CYS A 82 12.17 -17.63 7.72
C CYS A 82 11.54 -17.87 6.35
N ASP A 83 11.50 -16.82 5.53
CA ASP A 83 11.10 -16.88 4.13
C ASP A 83 11.88 -15.87 3.29
N LYS A 84 12.35 -16.27 2.10
CA LYS A 84 13.07 -15.40 1.14
C LYS A 84 14.22 -14.59 1.78
N ASP A 85 15.07 -15.23 2.57
CA ASP A 85 16.21 -14.61 3.29
C ASP A 85 15.83 -13.54 4.31
N VAL A 86 14.54 -13.49 4.71
CA VAL A 86 14.02 -12.60 5.76
C VAL A 86 13.53 -13.44 6.93
N LYS A 87 13.93 -13.05 8.15
CA LYS A 87 13.40 -13.63 9.38
C LYS A 87 12.22 -12.79 9.88
N TYR A 88 11.06 -13.42 9.95
CA TYR A 88 9.82 -12.82 10.46
C TYR A 88 9.64 -13.21 11.92
N TYR A 89 9.34 -12.23 12.77
CA TYR A 89 8.92 -12.42 14.14
C TYR A 89 7.44 -12.12 14.30
N PHE A 90 6.80 -12.87 15.18
CA PHE A 90 5.38 -12.74 15.50
C PHE A 90 5.23 -12.56 17.00
N ILE A 91 4.60 -11.46 17.42
CA ILE A 91 4.30 -11.17 18.81
C ILE A 91 2.94 -11.81 19.14
N ASP A 92 2.98 -12.86 19.95
CA ASP A 92 1.79 -13.60 20.36
C ASP A 92 1.27 -13.09 21.71
N ASN A 93 0.04 -12.63 21.67
CA ASN A 93 -0.82 -12.40 22.83
C ASN A 93 -2.27 -12.63 22.38
N GLU A 94 -2.89 -13.72 22.87
CA GLU A 94 -4.23 -14.10 22.42
C GLU A 94 -5.30 -13.07 22.78
N TYR A 95 -5.17 -12.41 23.94
CA TYR A 95 -6.10 -11.38 24.37
C TYR A 95 -6.13 -10.19 23.39
N TYR A 96 -4.97 -9.74 22.91
CA TYR A 96 -4.88 -8.59 22.01
C TYR A 96 -5.05 -8.96 20.53
N PHE A 97 -4.54 -10.11 20.07
CA PHE A 97 -4.39 -10.35 18.64
C PHE A 97 -5.19 -11.55 18.11
N CYS A 98 -5.68 -12.45 18.97
CA CYS A 98 -6.49 -13.59 18.52
C CYS A 98 -7.97 -13.18 18.36
N ARG A 99 -8.22 -12.09 17.63
CA ARG A 99 -9.55 -11.52 17.38
C ARG A 99 -9.88 -11.56 15.88
N GLY A 100 -11.10 -11.14 15.50
CA GLY A 100 -11.56 -11.19 14.11
C GLY A 100 -10.84 -10.16 13.21
N PRO A 101 -11.10 -8.85 13.38
CA PRO A 101 -10.50 -7.82 12.55
C PRO A 101 -9.07 -7.48 13.03
N LEU A 102 -8.25 -7.00 12.07
CA LEU A 102 -6.92 -6.49 12.40
C LEU A 102 -6.99 -5.17 13.18
N TYR A 103 -7.95 -4.32 12.85
CA TYR A 103 -8.14 -2.96 13.35
C TYR A 103 -9.60 -2.70 13.70
N GLY A 104 -9.85 -1.58 14.39
CA GLY A 104 -11.19 -1.10 14.72
C GLY A 104 -11.74 -1.64 16.03
N GLU A 105 -10.89 -2.22 16.87
CA GLU A 105 -11.25 -2.61 18.22
C GLU A 105 -11.19 -1.39 19.15
N TYR A 106 -12.04 -1.37 20.17
CA TYR A 106 -12.12 -0.25 21.12
C TYR A 106 -10.82 0.00 21.89
N ASP A 107 -9.97 -1.02 22.03
CA ASP A 107 -8.71 -1.02 22.74
C ASP A 107 -7.48 -1.03 21.80
N ASP A 108 -7.61 -0.59 20.55
CA ASP A 108 -6.51 -0.54 19.59
C ASP A 108 -5.31 0.25 20.13
N ALA A 109 -5.53 1.29 20.94
CA ALA A 109 -4.46 2.01 21.63
C ALA A 109 -3.58 1.07 22.46
N GLU A 110 -4.20 0.27 23.32
CA GLU A 110 -3.52 -0.66 24.22
C GLU A 110 -2.88 -1.83 23.45
N ARG A 111 -3.61 -2.38 22.48
CA ARG A 111 -3.12 -3.47 21.62
C ARG A 111 -1.81 -3.11 20.93
N PHE A 112 -1.77 -1.95 20.27
CA PHE A 112 -0.58 -1.52 19.53
C PHE A 112 0.49 -0.91 20.44
N ALA A 113 0.14 -0.35 21.59
CA ALA A 113 1.12 0.00 22.62
C ALA A 113 1.85 -1.24 23.16
N PHE A 114 1.09 -2.31 23.48
CA PHE A 114 1.67 -3.60 23.85
C PHE A 114 2.56 -4.16 22.75
N PHE A 115 2.10 -4.16 21.50
CA PHE A 115 2.91 -4.61 20.36
C PHE A 115 4.25 -3.87 20.29
N CYS A 116 4.22 -2.54 20.31
CA CYS A 116 5.42 -1.72 20.24
C CYS A 116 6.37 -1.96 21.41
N LYS A 117 5.83 -2.10 22.62
CA LYS A 117 6.63 -2.44 23.81
C LYS A 117 7.27 -3.82 23.68
N ALA A 118 6.47 -4.80 23.24
CA ALA A 118 6.94 -6.17 23.00
C ALA A 118 8.05 -6.24 21.95
N VAL A 119 7.97 -5.43 20.90
CA VAL A 119 9.04 -5.31 19.88
C VAL A 119 10.35 -4.83 20.50
N MET A 120 10.30 -3.81 21.38
CA MET A 120 11.49 -3.29 22.04
C MET A 120 12.13 -4.33 22.96
N GLU A 121 11.32 -5.05 23.75
CA GLU A 121 11.81 -6.12 24.63
C GLU A 121 12.28 -7.34 23.83
N MET A 122 11.59 -7.71 22.74
CA MET A 122 12.00 -8.80 21.85
C MET A 122 13.42 -8.60 21.33
N MET A 123 13.79 -7.39 20.91
CA MET A 123 15.14 -7.12 20.40
C MET A 123 16.23 -7.46 21.41
N ASN A 124 16.00 -7.19 22.70
CA ASN A 124 16.91 -7.58 23.78
C ASN A 124 16.90 -9.10 24.00
N ILE A 125 15.72 -9.73 23.99
CA ILE A 125 15.56 -11.16 24.26
C ILE A 125 16.26 -12.02 23.20
N VAL A 126 16.12 -11.64 21.92
CA VAL A 126 16.71 -12.39 20.80
C VAL A 126 18.10 -11.88 20.40
N ASP A 127 18.70 -11.01 21.20
CA ASP A 127 20.01 -10.36 20.98
C ASP A 127 20.16 -9.78 19.55
N PHE A 128 19.12 -9.06 19.12
CA PHE A 128 19.10 -8.38 17.81
C PHE A 128 18.96 -6.88 17.97
N HIS A 129 20.06 -6.16 17.89
CA HIS A 129 20.11 -4.70 17.94
C HIS A 129 20.34 -4.18 16.52
N PRO A 130 19.29 -3.64 15.85
CA PRO A 130 19.39 -3.20 14.47
C PRO A 130 20.14 -1.88 14.34
N ASP A 131 20.83 -1.70 13.20
CA ASP A 131 21.37 -0.39 12.79
C ASP A 131 20.20 0.55 12.41
N VAL A 132 19.14 -0.02 11.79
CA VAL A 132 17.93 0.71 11.40
C VAL A 132 16.68 -0.01 11.94
N LEU A 133 15.88 0.70 12.74
CA LEU A 133 14.52 0.34 13.10
C LEU A 133 13.58 1.12 12.20
N HIS A 134 12.84 0.42 11.33
CA HIS A 134 11.94 1.01 10.35
C HIS A 134 10.48 0.72 10.69
N ALA A 135 9.82 1.68 11.31
CA ALA A 135 8.42 1.60 11.70
C ALA A 135 7.47 2.10 10.59
N ASN A 136 6.30 1.48 10.48
CA ASN A 136 5.34 1.69 9.42
C ASN A 136 3.95 1.98 9.97
N ASP A 137 3.42 3.17 9.69
CA ASP A 137 2.15 3.73 10.17
C ASP A 137 2.01 3.81 11.71
N TRP A 138 0.90 4.39 12.18
CA TRP A 138 0.70 4.74 13.58
C TRP A 138 0.75 3.53 14.53
N GLN A 139 0.38 2.34 14.07
CA GLN A 139 0.39 1.12 14.87
C GLN A 139 1.80 0.73 15.37
N SER A 140 2.83 1.18 14.66
CA SER A 140 4.22 0.97 15.05
C SER A 140 4.93 2.23 15.53
N ALA A 141 4.25 3.36 15.58
CA ALA A 141 4.83 4.67 15.92
C ALA A 141 5.49 4.70 17.31
N LEU A 142 4.88 4.01 18.28
CA LEU A 142 5.46 3.95 19.64
C LEU A 142 6.82 3.26 19.69
N THR A 143 7.19 2.38 18.75
CA THR A 143 8.56 1.81 18.72
C THR A 143 9.60 2.90 18.50
N VAL A 144 9.31 3.88 17.63
CA VAL A 144 10.18 5.04 17.37
C VAL A 144 10.25 5.95 18.58
N ILE A 145 9.10 6.23 19.21
CA ILE A 145 9.01 7.07 20.41
C ILE A 145 9.75 6.41 21.57
N TYR A 146 9.51 5.13 21.83
CA TYR A 146 10.20 4.38 22.89
C TYR A 146 11.71 4.30 22.64
N LEU A 147 12.15 4.02 21.42
CA LEU A 147 13.56 4.01 21.08
C LEU A 147 14.23 5.33 21.53
N LYS A 148 13.66 6.46 21.19
CA LYS A 148 14.25 7.79 21.48
C LYS A 148 14.09 8.23 22.93
N ARG A 149 12.99 7.86 23.61
CA ARG A 149 12.67 8.36 24.96
C ARG A 149 13.07 7.43 26.09
N LYS A 150 13.11 6.12 25.83
CA LYS A 150 13.31 5.12 26.88
C LYS A 150 14.55 4.23 26.66
N TYR A 151 14.85 3.86 25.41
CA TYR A 151 15.86 2.83 25.11
C TYR A 151 17.18 3.40 24.56
N ASN A 152 17.20 4.60 24.02
CA ASN A 152 18.41 5.18 23.42
C ASN A 152 19.55 5.43 24.42
N ASN A 153 19.22 5.50 25.71
CA ASN A 153 20.22 5.63 26.77
C ASN A 153 20.91 4.31 27.17
N ASN A 154 20.41 3.19 26.67
CA ASN A 154 21.04 1.87 26.83
C ASN A 154 22.04 1.65 25.71
N GLY A 155 23.28 1.33 26.06
CA GLY A 155 24.37 1.17 25.10
C GLY A 155 24.07 0.26 23.90
N ALA A 156 23.15 -0.71 24.05
CA ALA A 156 22.70 -1.61 22.98
C ALA A 156 21.99 -0.91 21.81
N PHE A 157 21.21 0.16 22.06
CA PHE A 157 20.45 0.89 21.05
C PHE A 157 21.05 2.27 20.72
N ALA A 158 22.20 2.64 21.28
CA ALA A 158 22.79 3.97 21.11
C ALA A 158 23.03 4.35 19.63
N ASN A 159 23.32 3.37 18.79
CA ASN A 159 23.58 3.54 17.37
C ASN A 159 22.37 3.25 16.47
N THR A 160 21.26 2.76 17.02
CA THR A 160 20.06 2.45 16.23
C THR A 160 19.42 3.73 15.70
N ARG A 161 19.21 3.81 14.39
CA ARG A 161 18.51 4.92 13.70
C ARG A 161 17.07 4.54 13.45
N ALA A 162 16.17 5.49 13.67
CA ALA A 162 14.75 5.30 13.46
C ALA A 162 14.30 5.89 12.11
N VAL A 163 13.67 5.06 11.29
CA VAL A 163 12.93 5.48 10.09
C VAL A 163 11.45 5.27 10.34
N TYR A 164 10.64 6.25 9.99
CA TYR A 164 9.18 6.15 10.09
C TYR A 164 8.54 6.38 8.72
N THR A 165 7.78 5.40 8.24
CA THR A 165 7.04 5.52 6.97
C THR A 165 5.56 5.78 7.21
N ILE A 166 5.03 6.81 6.56
CA ILE A 166 3.62 7.16 6.48
C ILE A 166 3.06 6.57 5.18
N HIS A 167 2.25 5.52 5.28
CA HIS A 167 1.57 4.94 4.12
C HIS A 167 0.28 5.68 3.80
N ASN A 168 -0.43 6.15 4.83
CA ASN A 168 -1.62 6.97 4.67
C ASN A 168 -1.75 7.94 5.86
N ILE A 169 -1.61 9.23 5.60
CA ILE A 169 -1.68 10.29 6.61
C ILE A 169 -3.06 10.40 7.29
N GLY A 170 -4.10 9.84 6.70
CA GLY A 170 -5.45 9.80 7.29
C GLY A 170 -5.55 8.95 8.55
N TYR A 171 -4.57 8.06 8.77
CA TYR A 171 -4.52 7.19 9.95
C TYR A 171 -3.38 7.63 10.87
N GLN A 172 -3.71 8.31 11.98
CA GLN A 172 -2.74 9.01 12.81
C GLN A 172 -2.57 8.45 14.22
N GLY A 173 -3.47 7.58 14.69
CA GLY A 173 -3.45 7.09 16.07
C GLY A 173 -3.73 8.23 17.06
N ARG A 174 -4.96 8.79 17.02
CA ARG A 174 -5.38 9.90 17.88
C ARG A 174 -6.15 9.38 19.09
N TYR A 175 -5.78 9.87 20.29
CA TYR A 175 -6.33 9.43 21.55
C TYR A 175 -6.32 10.56 22.60
N GLY A 176 -7.18 10.45 23.62
CA GLY A 176 -7.20 11.39 24.73
C GLY A 176 -5.97 11.27 25.65
N PHE A 177 -5.67 12.32 26.41
CA PHE A 177 -4.49 12.35 27.31
C PHE A 177 -4.63 11.49 28.56
N ASP A 178 -5.84 11.03 28.88
CA ASP A 178 -6.10 10.10 30.00
C ASP A 178 -5.30 8.80 29.89
N ILE A 179 -4.94 8.39 28.67
CA ILE A 179 -4.15 7.17 28.42
C ILE A 179 -2.65 7.42 28.20
N LEU A 180 -2.15 8.66 28.33
CA LEU A 180 -0.74 9.00 28.08
C LEU A 180 0.22 8.14 28.93
N GLY A 181 0.00 8.11 30.24
CA GLY A 181 0.81 7.28 31.16
C GLY A 181 0.27 5.87 31.30
N ASP A 182 -1.04 5.71 31.35
CA ASP A 182 -1.71 4.46 31.67
C ASP A 182 -1.57 3.39 30.56
N VAL A 183 -1.56 3.82 29.29
CA VAL A 183 -1.47 2.91 28.13
C VAL A 183 -0.14 3.08 27.38
N PHE A 184 0.25 4.33 27.11
CA PHE A 184 1.46 4.58 26.29
C PHE A 184 2.74 4.66 27.12
N GLU A 185 2.67 4.57 28.45
CA GLU A 185 3.84 4.70 29.34
C GLU A 185 4.69 5.96 29.05
N LEU A 186 4.06 7.03 28.56
CA LEU A 186 4.70 8.31 28.33
C LEU A 186 4.49 9.22 29.55
N SER A 187 5.50 10.01 29.87
CA SER A 187 5.45 10.96 30.98
C SER A 187 4.87 12.30 30.54
N GLU A 188 4.54 13.18 31.50
CA GLU A 188 4.15 14.57 31.20
C GLU A 188 5.25 15.32 30.42
N ALA A 189 6.54 14.95 30.61
CA ALA A 189 7.66 15.51 29.84
C ALA A 189 7.65 15.07 28.36
N ASP A 190 6.94 13.99 28.02
CA ASP A 190 6.79 13.49 26.65
C ASP A 190 5.54 14.05 25.95
N LYS A 191 4.68 14.74 26.69
CA LYS A 191 3.40 15.26 26.19
C LYS A 191 3.58 16.15 24.95
N GLU A 192 4.53 17.07 24.97
CA GLU A 192 4.80 17.98 23.86
C GLU A 192 5.16 17.22 22.56
N ILE A 193 5.76 16.05 22.68
CA ILE A 193 6.15 15.21 21.52
C ILE A 193 4.93 14.69 20.79
N VAL A 194 3.89 14.28 21.53
CA VAL A 194 2.71 13.60 20.97
C VAL A 194 1.47 14.50 20.91
N GLU A 195 1.46 15.65 21.61
CA GLU A 195 0.30 16.56 21.61
C GLU A 195 0.08 17.18 20.23
N PHE A 196 -1.13 17.08 19.72
CA PHE A 196 -1.56 17.76 18.52
C PHE A 196 -3.07 17.99 18.52
N GLY A 197 -3.46 19.27 18.48
CA GLY A 197 -4.87 19.65 18.42
C GLY A 197 -5.68 19.27 19.66
N GLY A 198 -5.04 19.22 20.84
CA GLY A 198 -5.66 18.86 22.10
C GLY A 198 -5.71 17.38 22.41
N ASP A 199 -5.21 16.53 21.51
CA ASP A 199 -5.14 15.08 21.64
C ASP A 199 -3.70 14.55 21.55
N ILE A 200 -3.50 13.31 21.95
CA ILE A 200 -2.32 12.52 21.59
C ILE A 200 -2.43 12.18 20.10
N ASN A 201 -1.35 12.36 19.34
CA ASN A 201 -1.22 11.95 17.96
C ASN A 201 0.09 11.15 17.80
N LEU A 202 -0.03 9.84 17.64
CA LEU A 202 1.13 8.93 17.59
C LEU A 202 1.97 9.14 16.32
N THR A 203 1.35 9.45 15.18
CA THR A 203 2.07 9.79 13.94
C THR A 203 2.90 11.06 14.12
N LYS A 204 2.36 12.12 14.75
CA LYS A 204 3.14 13.31 15.11
C LYS A 204 4.33 12.95 16.00
N GLY A 205 4.10 12.13 17.03
CA GLY A 205 5.17 11.66 17.91
C GLY A 205 6.29 10.93 17.19
N ALA A 206 5.93 10.04 16.26
CA ALA A 206 6.91 9.33 15.42
C ALA A 206 7.65 10.28 14.47
N ILE A 207 6.96 11.25 13.83
CA ILE A 207 7.59 12.29 13.01
C ILE A 207 8.63 13.06 13.83
N VAL A 208 8.31 13.45 15.05
CA VAL A 208 9.23 14.20 15.93
C VAL A 208 10.48 13.35 16.25
N CYS A 209 10.28 12.09 16.64
CA CYS A 209 11.32 11.22 17.16
C CYS A 209 12.18 10.52 16.09
N ALA A 210 11.67 10.28 14.90
CA ALA A 210 12.42 9.58 13.85
C ALA A 210 13.64 10.38 13.35
N ASP A 211 14.69 9.68 12.93
CA ASP A 211 15.85 10.28 12.25
C ASP A 211 15.53 10.61 10.79
N LYS A 212 14.69 9.79 10.14
CA LYS A 212 14.10 10.05 8.82
C LYS A 212 12.61 9.70 8.81
N VAL A 213 11.85 10.49 8.08
CA VAL A 213 10.44 10.24 7.78
C VAL A 213 10.30 9.97 6.29
N THR A 214 9.64 8.89 5.93
CA THR A 214 9.37 8.60 4.53
C THR A 214 7.87 8.50 4.28
N THR A 215 7.48 8.70 3.04
CA THR A 215 6.16 8.32 2.55
C THR A 215 6.30 7.63 1.20
N VAL A 216 5.20 7.14 0.66
CA VAL A 216 5.19 6.13 -0.38
C VAL A 216 5.20 6.68 -1.82
N SER A 217 5.40 7.98 -1.98
CA SER A 217 5.74 8.61 -3.26
C SER A 217 6.32 10.02 -3.07
N PRO A 218 7.19 10.51 -3.98
CA PRO A 218 7.71 11.88 -3.95
C PRO A 218 6.60 12.93 -4.02
N ARG A 219 5.62 12.75 -4.91
CA ARG A 219 4.49 13.68 -5.04
C ARG A 219 3.63 13.70 -3.79
N TYR A 220 3.36 12.54 -3.19
CA TYR A 220 2.61 12.49 -1.94
C TYR A 220 3.35 13.17 -0.78
N ALA A 221 4.69 13.07 -0.74
CA ALA A 221 5.49 13.80 0.24
C ALA A 221 5.31 15.34 0.13
N GLU A 222 5.12 15.86 -1.08
CA GLU A 222 4.80 17.26 -1.30
C GLU A 222 3.34 17.59 -0.94
N GLU A 223 2.41 16.74 -1.31
CA GLU A 223 0.98 16.93 -1.08
C GLU A 223 0.65 16.99 0.41
N ILE A 224 1.17 16.07 1.23
CA ILE A 224 0.93 16.06 2.69
C ILE A 224 1.57 17.25 3.43
N MET A 225 2.42 18.04 2.79
CA MET A 225 2.91 19.33 3.33
C MET A 225 1.86 20.45 3.21
N THR A 226 0.77 20.23 2.44
CA THR A 226 -0.30 21.21 2.24
C THR A 226 -1.48 20.91 3.18
N ASP A 227 -2.24 21.94 3.53
CA ASP A 227 -3.39 21.79 4.43
C ASP A 227 -4.47 20.86 3.86
N TYR A 228 -4.61 20.84 2.53
CA TYR A 228 -5.63 20.05 1.85
C TYR A 228 -5.42 18.52 1.98
N TYR A 229 -4.15 18.06 1.98
CA TYR A 229 -3.85 16.61 1.98
C TYR A 229 -3.27 16.10 3.30
N SER A 230 -2.99 16.98 4.27
CA SER A 230 -2.25 16.63 5.49
C SER A 230 -3.09 16.04 6.61
N GLU A 231 -4.41 16.04 6.48
CA GLU A 231 -5.34 15.72 7.59
C GLU A 231 -4.98 16.50 8.88
N GLY A 232 -4.59 17.78 8.68
CA GLY A 232 -4.21 18.73 9.73
C GLY A 232 -2.74 18.72 10.11
N LEU A 233 -1.92 17.75 9.71
CA LEU A 233 -0.52 17.63 10.11
C LEU A 233 0.47 18.50 9.31
N SER A 234 0.00 19.35 8.37
CA SER A 234 0.87 20.22 7.57
C SER A 234 1.87 21.04 8.40
N PRO A 235 1.51 21.65 9.56
CA PRO A 235 2.47 22.41 10.35
C PRO A 235 3.63 21.55 10.87
N VAL A 236 3.31 20.32 11.33
CA VAL A 236 4.32 19.37 11.83
C VAL A 236 5.21 18.91 10.68
N LEU A 237 4.62 18.48 9.57
CA LEU A 237 5.34 17.98 8.40
C LEU A 237 6.27 19.05 7.82
N ASN A 238 5.82 20.31 7.72
CA ASN A 238 6.65 21.42 7.27
C ASN A 238 7.81 21.73 8.22
N MET A 239 7.60 21.63 9.54
CA MET A 239 8.65 21.80 10.54
C MET A 239 9.76 20.73 10.37
N TYR A 240 9.38 19.51 10.05
CA TYR A 240 10.30 18.37 9.87
C TYR A 240 10.57 18.00 8.39
N ARG A 241 10.33 18.96 7.47
CA ARG A 241 10.52 18.75 6.03
C ARG A 241 11.94 18.32 5.68
N PHE A 242 12.96 18.84 6.39
CA PHE A 242 14.36 18.53 6.16
C PHE A 242 14.72 17.05 6.30
N LYS A 243 13.94 16.28 7.03
CA LYS A 243 14.12 14.82 7.19
C LYS A 243 13.01 13.97 6.54
N THR A 244 12.11 14.60 5.78
CA THR A 244 10.98 13.92 5.12
C THR A 244 11.23 13.79 3.63
N CYS A 245 11.01 12.58 3.08
CA CYS A 245 11.11 12.32 1.64
C CYS A 245 10.08 11.27 1.19
N GLY A 246 9.83 11.21 -0.11
CA GLY A 246 8.98 10.20 -0.73
C GLY A 246 9.78 9.15 -1.49
N ILE A 247 9.48 7.88 -1.28
CA ILE A 247 10.04 6.76 -2.04
C ILE A 247 8.88 5.95 -2.61
N ILE A 248 8.80 5.87 -3.94
CA ILE A 248 7.72 5.13 -4.61
C ILE A 248 7.79 3.64 -4.28
N ASN A 249 6.64 3.02 -4.01
CA ASN A 249 6.55 1.59 -3.83
C ASN A 249 6.74 0.85 -5.16
N GLY A 250 7.19 -0.39 -5.08
CA GLY A 250 7.18 -1.32 -6.21
C GLY A 250 5.98 -2.26 -6.19
N ILE A 251 5.93 -3.14 -7.17
CA ILE A 251 5.04 -4.31 -7.19
C ILE A 251 5.89 -5.59 -7.25
N ASP A 252 5.31 -6.70 -6.80
CA ASP A 252 5.90 -8.03 -7.00
C ASP A 252 5.73 -8.44 -8.47
N ILE A 253 6.79 -8.23 -9.26
CA ILE A 253 6.80 -8.48 -10.72
C ILE A 253 6.82 -9.96 -11.08
N ASP A 254 7.11 -10.85 -10.14
CA ASP A 254 7.05 -12.30 -10.32
C ASP A 254 5.62 -12.80 -10.10
N TYR A 255 4.96 -12.29 -9.06
CA TYR A 255 3.54 -12.58 -8.77
C TYR A 255 2.60 -11.95 -9.82
N TYR A 256 2.86 -10.69 -10.22
CA TYR A 256 2.12 -9.99 -11.27
C TYR A 256 2.88 -10.08 -12.60
N ASN A 257 2.85 -11.27 -13.21
CA ASN A 257 3.59 -11.54 -14.45
C ASN A 257 2.71 -12.24 -15.49
N PRO A 258 2.20 -11.53 -16.51
CA PRO A 258 1.33 -12.14 -17.51
C PRO A 258 1.98 -13.27 -18.29
N GLN A 259 3.32 -13.39 -18.26
CA GLN A 259 4.04 -14.49 -18.94
C GLN A 259 3.92 -15.82 -18.18
N THR A 260 3.75 -15.78 -16.85
CA THR A 260 3.76 -16.98 -15.98
C THR A 260 2.52 -17.08 -15.10
N ASP A 261 1.59 -16.13 -15.19
CA ASP A 261 0.38 -16.10 -14.36
C ASP A 261 -0.55 -17.26 -14.70
N THR A 262 -0.85 -18.08 -13.72
CA THR A 262 -1.73 -19.26 -13.86
C THR A 262 -3.21 -18.94 -13.72
N GLU A 263 -3.55 -17.71 -13.28
CA GLU A 263 -4.93 -17.25 -13.08
C GLU A 263 -5.55 -16.64 -14.35
N ILE A 264 -4.74 -16.47 -15.42
CA ILE A 264 -5.20 -15.94 -16.71
C ILE A 264 -5.25 -17.05 -17.76
N PRO A 265 -6.23 -17.02 -18.70
CA PRO A 265 -6.41 -18.07 -19.73
C PRO A 265 -5.24 -18.23 -20.70
N ALA A 266 -4.57 -17.12 -21.05
CA ALA A 266 -3.49 -17.13 -22.02
C ALA A 266 -2.31 -16.27 -21.58
N ASN A 267 -1.14 -16.88 -21.46
CA ASN A 267 0.06 -16.14 -21.10
C ASN A 267 0.60 -15.30 -22.27
N TYR A 268 1.14 -14.13 -21.96
CA TYR A 268 1.72 -13.21 -22.94
C TYR A 268 2.82 -12.32 -22.34
N SER A 269 3.50 -11.61 -23.21
CA SER A 269 4.53 -10.62 -22.82
C SER A 269 4.54 -9.46 -23.82
N ALA A 270 5.30 -8.40 -23.54
CA ALA A 270 5.48 -7.30 -24.49
C ALA A 270 6.04 -7.77 -25.84
N LYS A 271 6.85 -8.83 -25.86
CA LYS A 271 7.39 -9.44 -27.10
C LYS A 271 6.36 -10.32 -27.81
N SER A 272 5.52 -11.05 -27.07
CA SER A 272 4.47 -11.94 -27.60
C SER A 272 3.12 -11.56 -27.02
N PHE A 273 2.45 -10.58 -27.65
CA PHE A 273 1.29 -9.88 -27.10
C PHE A 273 -0.06 -10.52 -27.46
N SER A 274 -0.08 -11.60 -28.25
CA SER A 274 -1.31 -12.20 -28.78
C SER A 274 -2.23 -12.79 -27.72
N GLY A 275 -1.68 -13.29 -26.59
CA GLY A 275 -2.47 -13.85 -25.49
C GLY A 275 -3.46 -12.87 -24.88
N LYS A 276 -3.13 -11.57 -24.85
CA LYS A 276 -4.03 -10.53 -24.30
C LYS A 276 -5.40 -10.49 -24.98
N ALA A 277 -5.48 -10.81 -26.28
CA ALA A 277 -6.77 -10.87 -27.00
C ALA A 277 -7.64 -12.06 -26.52
N ALA A 278 -7.02 -13.18 -26.15
CA ALA A 278 -7.74 -14.32 -25.59
C ALA A 278 -8.25 -14.01 -24.16
N ASP A 279 -7.45 -13.32 -23.36
CA ASP A 279 -7.86 -12.89 -22.02
C ASP A 279 -8.98 -11.86 -22.07
N LYS A 280 -8.95 -10.94 -23.04
CA LYS A 280 -10.06 -10.00 -23.27
C LYS A 280 -11.36 -10.74 -23.60
N LYS A 281 -11.30 -11.70 -24.49
CA LYS A 281 -12.47 -12.54 -24.81
C LYS A 281 -12.98 -13.26 -23.57
N ALA A 282 -12.10 -13.89 -22.80
CA ALA A 282 -12.48 -14.61 -21.58
C ALA A 282 -13.07 -13.67 -20.52
N LEU A 283 -12.55 -12.44 -20.39
CA LEU A 283 -13.12 -11.42 -19.51
C LEU A 283 -14.54 -11.04 -19.95
N GLN A 284 -14.75 -10.80 -21.25
CA GLN A 284 -16.09 -10.49 -21.79
C GLN A 284 -17.08 -11.62 -21.53
N GLU A 285 -16.70 -12.87 -21.80
CA GLU A 285 -17.52 -14.05 -21.55
C GLU A 285 -17.87 -14.19 -20.05
N ARG A 286 -16.88 -14.09 -19.17
CA ARG A 286 -17.08 -14.19 -17.71
C ARG A 286 -17.98 -13.07 -17.18
N CYS A 287 -17.88 -11.88 -17.75
CA CYS A 287 -18.64 -10.70 -17.36
C CYS A 287 -20.02 -10.59 -18.03
N GLY A 288 -20.39 -11.50 -18.93
CA GLY A 288 -21.63 -11.40 -19.71
C GLY A 288 -21.69 -10.21 -20.63
N LEU A 289 -20.52 -9.71 -21.07
CA LEU A 289 -20.41 -8.64 -22.04
C LEU A 289 -20.47 -9.17 -23.48
N GLU A 290 -20.82 -8.31 -24.43
CA GLU A 290 -20.71 -8.68 -25.85
C GLU A 290 -19.25 -8.98 -26.22
N VAL A 291 -18.99 -10.13 -26.86
CA VAL A 291 -17.65 -10.52 -27.26
C VAL A 291 -17.23 -9.77 -28.52
N ARG A 292 -16.51 -8.68 -28.33
CA ARG A 292 -16.07 -7.76 -29.39
C ARG A 292 -14.61 -7.36 -29.18
N LYS A 293 -13.75 -7.65 -30.18
CA LYS A 293 -12.33 -7.30 -30.13
C LYS A 293 -12.04 -5.82 -30.35
N ASP A 294 -12.92 -5.14 -31.09
CA ASP A 294 -12.83 -3.76 -31.55
C ASP A 294 -13.34 -2.71 -30.55
N VAL A 295 -13.96 -3.16 -29.46
CA VAL A 295 -14.50 -2.30 -28.41
C VAL A 295 -13.56 -2.31 -27.19
N PRO A 296 -13.07 -1.15 -26.71
CA PRO A 296 -12.22 -1.10 -25.53
C PRO A 296 -12.99 -1.39 -24.23
N ILE A 297 -12.36 -2.14 -23.34
CA ILE A 297 -12.87 -2.38 -21.99
C ILE A 297 -12.19 -1.41 -21.02
N ILE A 298 -12.97 -0.56 -20.39
CA ILE A 298 -12.56 0.32 -19.29
C ILE A 298 -12.80 -0.44 -17.98
N ALA A 299 -11.77 -0.59 -17.16
CA ALA A 299 -11.88 -1.33 -15.90
C ALA A 299 -11.50 -0.48 -14.68
N MET A 300 -12.13 -0.81 -13.56
CA MET A 300 -11.74 -0.35 -12.23
C MET A 300 -11.69 -1.54 -11.26
N VAL A 301 -10.63 -1.61 -10.47
CA VAL A 301 -10.50 -2.59 -9.36
C VAL A 301 -10.12 -1.81 -8.11
N SER A 302 -11.07 -1.60 -7.21
CA SER A 302 -10.85 -0.77 -6.02
C SER A 302 -11.95 -0.97 -4.98
N ARG A 303 -11.67 -0.60 -3.71
CA ARG A 303 -12.74 -0.38 -2.74
C ARG A 303 -13.64 0.77 -3.23
N LEU A 304 -14.95 0.61 -3.13
CA LEU A 304 -15.92 1.67 -3.45
C LEU A 304 -15.96 2.65 -2.26
N ALA A 305 -15.05 3.61 -2.28
CA ALA A 305 -14.92 4.64 -1.26
C ALA A 305 -14.84 6.02 -1.94
N SER A 306 -15.33 7.04 -1.26
CA SER A 306 -15.45 8.41 -1.78
C SER A 306 -14.12 8.97 -2.30
N HIS A 307 -13.00 8.72 -1.59
CA HIS A 307 -11.68 9.21 -2.01
C HIS A 307 -11.10 8.51 -3.26
N LYS A 308 -11.76 7.47 -3.79
CA LYS A 308 -11.36 6.78 -5.04
C LYS A 308 -11.95 7.41 -6.30
N GLY A 309 -12.71 8.50 -6.18
CA GLY A 309 -13.24 9.27 -7.30
C GLY A 309 -14.45 8.66 -7.97
N PHE A 310 -15.18 7.79 -7.29
CA PHE A 310 -16.40 7.19 -7.81
C PHE A 310 -17.54 8.20 -8.03
N ASP A 311 -17.51 9.33 -7.35
CA ASP A 311 -18.43 10.46 -7.60
C ASP A 311 -18.20 11.07 -8.99
N LEU A 312 -16.95 11.22 -9.43
CA LEU A 312 -16.63 11.66 -10.78
C LEU A 312 -17.14 10.64 -11.82
N VAL A 313 -16.90 9.36 -11.57
CA VAL A 313 -17.38 8.27 -12.46
C VAL A 313 -18.89 8.28 -12.51
N ARG A 314 -19.57 8.34 -11.37
CA ARG A 314 -21.04 8.40 -11.27
C ARG A 314 -21.62 9.55 -12.10
N TYR A 315 -20.95 10.70 -12.13
CA TYR A 315 -21.43 11.89 -12.82
C TYR A 315 -21.38 11.78 -14.34
N VAL A 316 -20.37 11.14 -14.94
CA VAL A 316 -20.18 11.12 -16.40
C VAL A 316 -20.18 9.70 -17.01
N LEU A 317 -20.41 8.64 -16.24
CA LEU A 317 -20.35 7.27 -16.76
C LEU A 317 -21.32 7.03 -17.91
N GLU A 318 -22.55 7.52 -17.80
CA GLU A 318 -23.54 7.37 -18.88
C GLU A 318 -23.13 8.10 -20.15
N GLU A 319 -22.45 9.26 -20.03
CA GLU A 319 -21.90 9.97 -21.19
C GLU A 319 -20.75 9.19 -21.84
N ILE A 320 -19.88 8.56 -21.01
CA ILE A 320 -18.82 7.67 -21.52
C ILE A 320 -19.45 6.48 -22.27
N LEU A 321 -20.50 5.90 -21.71
CA LEU A 321 -21.21 4.76 -22.28
C LEU A 321 -22.00 5.08 -23.56
N THR A 322 -22.16 6.36 -23.97
CA THR A 322 -22.69 6.69 -25.31
C THR A 322 -21.72 6.30 -26.42
N ASN A 323 -20.42 6.17 -26.10
CA ASN A 323 -19.41 5.67 -27.02
C ASN A 323 -19.44 4.14 -27.09
N ASP A 324 -18.76 3.58 -28.07
CA ASP A 324 -18.62 2.14 -28.24
C ASP A 324 -17.50 1.63 -27.31
N VAL A 325 -17.85 1.47 -26.02
CA VAL A 325 -16.95 1.03 -24.93
C VAL A 325 -17.68 0.04 -24.03
N GLN A 326 -16.93 -0.78 -23.32
CA GLN A 326 -17.43 -1.64 -22.25
C GLN A 326 -16.84 -1.20 -20.91
N PHE A 327 -17.55 -1.46 -19.81
CA PHE A 327 -17.12 -1.08 -18.47
C PHE A 327 -17.18 -2.27 -17.50
N VAL A 328 -16.09 -2.51 -16.78
CA VAL A 328 -15.97 -3.57 -15.77
C VAL A 328 -15.54 -2.97 -14.45
N LEU A 329 -16.26 -3.27 -13.36
CA LEU A 329 -15.91 -2.88 -12.01
C LEU A 329 -15.81 -4.12 -11.12
N LEU A 330 -14.72 -4.20 -10.34
CA LEU A 330 -14.56 -5.16 -9.25
C LEU A 330 -14.25 -4.43 -7.94
N GLY A 331 -15.06 -4.64 -6.91
CA GLY A 331 -14.84 -4.10 -5.58
C GLY A 331 -16.11 -4.00 -4.77
N THR A 332 -15.97 -3.72 -3.48
CA THR A 332 -17.07 -3.50 -2.53
C THR A 332 -16.80 -2.26 -1.70
N GLY A 333 -17.81 -1.68 -1.08
CA GLY A 333 -17.62 -0.52 -0.20
C GLY A 333 -18.91 0.19 0.18
N GLU A 334 -18.97 1.49 -0.07
CA GLU A 334 -20.10 2.33 0.30
C GLU A 334 -21.39 1.88 -0.39
N HIS A 335 -22.43 1.65 0.39
CA HIS A 335 -23.70 1.05 -0.08
C HIS A 335 -24.40 1.88 -1.17
N GLU A 336 -24.28 3.21 -1.10
CA GLU A 336 -24.84 4.10 -2.10
C GLU A 336 -24.15 3.90 -3.47
N LEU A 337 -22.84 3.74 -3.49
CA LEU A 337 -22.06 3.47 -4.70
C LEU A 337 -22.39 2.09 -5.26
N GLU A 338 -22.48 1.07 -4.42
CA GLU A 338 -22.86 -0.27 -4.86
C GLU A 338 -24.23 -0.29 -5.53
N ASN A 339 -25.23 0.41 -4.95
CA ASN A 339 -26.58 0.50 -5.52
C ASN A 339 -26.60 1.22 -6.86
N PHE A 340 -25.85 2.33 -6.98
CA PHE A 340 -25.71 3.04 -8.24
C PHE A 340 -25.14 2.13 -9.33
N PHE A 341 -24.05 1.42 -9.04
CA PHE A 341 -23.41 0.56 -10.04
C PHE A 341 -24.28 -0.66 -10.41
N ARG A 342 -25.04 -1.25 -9.46
CA ARG A 342 -26.04 -2.28 -9.77
C ARG A 342 -27.12 -1.74 -10.73
N TYR A 343 -27.59 -0.52 -10.49
CA TYR A 343 -28.55 0.14 -11.40
C TYR A 343 -27.97 0.29 -12.82
N ILE A 344 -26.74 0.77 -12.95
CA ILE A 344 -26.08 0.95 -14.25
C ILE A 344 -25.89 -0.39 -14.98
N ALA A 345 -25.48 -1.46 -14.28
CA ALA A 345 -25.34 -2.79 -14.88
C ALA A 345 -26.67 -3.29 -15.47
N ASN A 346 -27.77 -3.08 -14.74
CA ASN A 346 -29.10 -3.46 -15.22
C ASN A 346 -29.59 -2.63 -16.40
N LYS A 347 -29.18 -1.35 -16.46
CA LYS A 347 -29.54 -0.41 -17.54
C LYS A 347 -28.79 -0.70 -18.85
N TYR A 348 -27.55 -1.21 -18.75
CA TYR A 348 -26.67 -1.44 -19.89
C TYR A 348 -26.18 -2.90 -19.97
N PRO A 349 -27.10 -3.90 -20.12
CA PRO A 349 -26.74 -5.29 -20.22
C PRO A 349 -25.84 -5.56 -21.43
N GLY A 350 -24.84 -6.44 -21.30
CA GLY A 350 -23.87 -6.73 -22.35
C GLY A 350 -22.78 -5.68 -22.57
N LYS A 351 -22.90 -4.52 -21.91
CA LYS A 351 -21.96 -3.39 -22.01
C LYS A 351 -21.29 -3.05 -20.69
N VAL A 352 -21.97 -3.28 -19.56
CA VAL A 352 -21.48 -2.99 -18.21
C VAL A 352 -21.54 -4.24 -17.34
N SER A 353 -20.45 -4.54 -16.65
CA SER A 353 -20.40 -5.61 -15.65
C SER A 353 -19.87 -5.08 -14.31
N ILE A 354 -20.65 -5.30 -13.27
CA ILE A 354 -20.34 -4.84 -11.90
C ILE A 354 -20.22 -6.07 -10.99
N ASN A 355 -19.06 -6.23 -10.40
CA ASN A 355 -18.72 -7.38 -9.57
C ASN A 355 -18.42 -6.88 -8.14
N LEU A 356 -19.42 -7.00 -7.27
CA LEU A 356 -19.33 -6.53 -5.87
C LEU A 356 -18.74 -7.63 -4.99
N ALA A 357 -17.43 -7.83 -5.12
CA ALA A 357 -16.68 -8.84 -4.41
C ALA A 357 -15.22 -8.41 -4.20
N TYR A 358 -14.54 -9.09 -3.27
CA TYR A 358 -13.09 -9.11 -3.18
C TYR A 358 -12.59 -10.44 -3.78
N ASP A 359 -12.05 -10.39 -4.99
CA ASP A 359 -11.57 -11.57 -5.73
C ASP A 359 -10.24 -11.27 -6.41
N LYS A 360 -9.15 -11.76 -5.81
CA LYS A 360 -7.78 -11.57 -6.32
C LYS A 360 -7.55 -12.25 -7.67
N ALA A 361 -8.05 -13.47 -7.85
CA ALA A 361 -7.89 -14.21 -9.10
C ALA A 361 -8.63 -13.50 -10.24
N PHE A 362 -9.86 -13.05 -9.98
CA PHE A 362 -10.62 -12.29 -10.95
C PHE A 362 -9.99 -10.93 -11.28
N SER A 363 -9.37 -10.25 -10.29
CA SER A 363 -8.68 -9.00 -10.55
C SER A 363 -7.55 -9.16 -11.58
N LYS A 364 -6.82 -10.28 -11.56
CA LYS A 364 -5.77 -10.58 -12.54
C LYS A 364 -6.35 -10.75 -13.96
N LEU A 365 -7.47 -11.42 -14.11
CA LEU A 365 -8.15 -11.52 -15.40
C LEU A 365 -8.63 -10.14 -15.88
N ILE A 366 -9.09 -9.26 -14.98
CA ILE A 366 -9.46 -7.88 -15.33
C ILE A 366 -8.23 -7.12 -15.81
N TYR A 367 -7.09 -7.18 -15.10
CA TYR A 367 -5.85 -6.54 -15.57
C TYR A 367 -5.38 -7.12 -16.92
N ALA A 368 -5.51 -8.41 -17.14
CA ALA A 368 -5.07 -9.06 -18.38
C ALA A 368 -6.02 -8.78 -19.56
N GLY A 369 -7.32 -8.78 -19.32
CA GLY A 369 -8.33 -8.71 -20.38
C GLY A 369 -8.84 -7.31 -20.72
N SER A 370 -8.59 -6.31 -19.86
CA SER A 370 -9.01 -4.94 -20.11
C SER A 370 -8.02 -4.18 -20.99
N ASP A 371 -8.47 -3.05 -21.55
CA ASP A 371 -7.65 -2.17 -22.37
C ASP A 371 -7.24 -0.91 -21.61
N ILE A 372 -8.18 -0.32 -20.87
CA ILE A 372 -8.02 0.94 -20.12
C ILE A 372 -8.28 0.67 -18.64
N PHE A 373 -7.44 1.20 -17.76
CA PHE A 373 -7.61 1.08 -16.31
C PHE A 373 -7.79 2.45 -15.67
N LEU A 374 -8.96 2.71 -15.11
CA LEU A 374 -9.34 4.04 -14.61
C LEU A 374 -9.10 4.16 -13.09
N MET A 375 -8.32 5.18 -12.68
CA MET A 375 -8.08 5.55 -11.27
C MET A 375 -8.21 7.06 -11.07
N PRO A 376 -9.43 7.58 -10.86
CA PRO A 376 -9.70 9.02 -10.72
C PRO A 376 -9.60 9.50 -9.27
N SER A 377 -8.72 8.95 -8.47
CA SER A 377 -8.65 9.14 -7.02
C SER A 377 -8.48 10.61 -6.61
N LEU A 378 -9.20 11.05 -5.57
CA LEU A 378 -9.02 12.34 -4.92
C LEU A 378 -7.64 12.41 -4.23
N SER A 379 -7.25 11.33 -3.58
CA SER A 379 -5.93 11.16 -2.98
C SER A 379 -5.50 9.71 -3.15
N GLU A 380 -4.26 9.50 -3.60
CA GLU A 380 -3.67 8.18 -3.76
C GLU A 380 -2.21 8.22 -3.33
N PRO A 381 -1.88 7.87 -2.08
CA PRO A 381 -0.51 7.95 -1.58
C PRO A 381 0.52 7.31 -2.49
N CYS A 382 0.27 6.11 -2.96
CA CYS A 382 1.07 5.43 -3.97
C CYS A 382 0.21 4.88 -5.11
N GLY A 383 -0.78 4.04 -4.77
CA GLY A 383 -1.47 3.18 -5.73
C GLY A 383 -0.55 2.04 -6.21
N LEU A 384 -1.11 0.85 -6.31
CA LEU A 384 -0.44 -0.31 -6.88
C LEU A 384 -1.13 -0.74 -8.18
N SER A 385 -2.45 -0.56 -8.26
CA SER A 385 -3.28 -1.07 -9.35
C SER A 385 -2.90 -0.49 -10.72
N GLN A 386 -2.46 0.77 -10.82
CA GLN A 386 -1.98 1.37 -12.06
C GLN A 386 -0.67 0.72 -12.55
N MET A 387 0.22 0.37 -11.63
CA MET A 387 1.46 -0.32 -11.94
C MET A 387 1.20 -1.76 -12.37
N ILE A 388 0.28 -2.44 -11.69
CA ILE A 388 -0.17 -3.80 -12.04
C ILE A 388 -0.85 -3.77 -13.42
N ALA A 389 -1.79 -2.86 -13.66
CA ALA A 389 -2.45 -2.70 -14.95
C ALA A 389 -1.44 -2.49 -16.08
N SER A 390 -0.47 -1.58 -15.90
CA SER A 390 0.64 -1.37 -16.85
C SER A 390 1.40 -2.66 -17.11
N ARG A 391 1.74 -3.41 -16.06
CA ARG A 391 2.46 -4.70 -16.18
C ARG A 391 1.71 -5.72 -17.04
N TYR A 392 0.37 -5.68 -17.05
CA TYR A 392 -0.49 -6.50 -17.88
C TYR A 392 -0.87 -5.83 -19.23
N GLY A 393 -0.25 -4.70 -19.58
CA GLY A 393 -0.52 -3.99 -20.84
C GLY A 393 -1.91 -3.36 -20.93
N THR A 394 -2.53 -3.10 -19.77
CA THR A 394 -3.75 -2.34 -19.65
C THR A 394 -3.38 -0.92 -19.30
N VAL A 395 -3.74 0.03 -20.17
CA VAL A 395 -3.22 1.40 -20.13
C VAL A 395 -3.95 2.21 -19.04
N PRO A 396 -3.22 2.78 -18.06
CA PRO A 396 -3.85 3.56 -17.01
C PRO A 396 -4.38 4.93 -17.50
N VAL A 397 -5.54 5.32 -16.99
CA VAL A 397 -6.09 6.68 -17.03
C VAL A 397 -6.22 7.13 -15.59
N VAL A 398 -5.45 8.13 -15.18
CA VAL A 398 -5.32 8.48 -13.76
C VAL A 398 -5.42 9.98 -13.51
N ARG A 399 -5.82 10.36 -12.29
CA ARG A 399 -5.66 11.72 -11.83
C ARG A 399 -4.20 11.95 -11.39
N GLU A 400 -3.69 13.17 -11.62
CA GLU A 400 -2.33 13.60 -11.24
C GLU A 400 -2.22 13.88 -9.74
N THR A 401 -2.23 12.83 -8.90
CA THR A 401 -2.09 12.91 -7.46
C THR A 401 -1.19 11.79 -6.92
N GLY A 402 -0.41 12.08 -5.90
CA GLY A 402 0.46 11.14 -5.21
C GLY A 402 1.24 10.22 -6.13
N GLY A 403 1.23 8.91 -5.84
CA GLY A 403 1.96 7.94 -6.65
C GLY A 403 1.41 7.74 -8.07
N LEU A 404 0.18 8.15 -8.36
CA LEU A 404 -0.35 8.14 -9.73
C LEU A 404 0.43 9.13 -10.61
N PHE A 405 0.70 10.34 -10.09
CA PHE A 405 1.54 11.33 -10.77
C PHE A 405 2.97 10.85 -10.99
N ASP A 406 3.54 10.15 -10.00
CA ASP A 406 4.92 9.69 -10.08
C ASP A 406 5.10 8.53 -11.07
N THR A 407 4.12 7.62 -11.16
CA THR A 407 4.22 6.39 -11.94
C THR A 407 3.67 6.51 -13.36
N ILE A 408 2.66 7.35 -13.58
CA ILE A 408 2.00 7.48 -14.89
C ILE A 408 2.33 8.84 -15.49
N LYS A 409 2.89 8.79 -16.70
CA LYS A 409 3.22 9.97 -17.49
C LYS A 409 2.26 10.08 -18.67
N PRO A 410 1.75 11.31 -18.96
CA PRO A 410 0.75 11.51 -19.99
C PRO A 410 1.27 11.13 -21.38
N TYR A 411 0.41 10.48 -22.15
CA TYR A 411 0.67 10.20 -23.58
C TYR A 411 0.88 11.50 -24.35
N ASN A 412 2.00 11.55 -25.05
CA ASN A 412 2.31 12.64 -25.97
C ASN A 412 2.08 12.15 -27.42
N LYS A 413 1.07 12.69 -28.08
CA LYS A 413 0.71 12.29 -29.46
C LYS A 413 1.74 12.62 -30.53
N PHE A 414 2.71 13.49 -30.24
CA PHE A 414 3.71 13.94 -31.21
C PHE A 414 4.92 12.99 -31.29
N ASP A 415 5.29 12.38 -30.17
CA ASP A 415 6.46 11.47 -30.11
C ASP A 415 6.11 10.08 -29.59
N GLY A 416 4.87 9.86 -29.14
CA GLY A 416 4.42 8.59 -28.58
C GLY A 416 4.96 8.27 -27.20
N SER A 417 5.56 9.24 -26.52
CA SER A 417 6.07 9.08 -25.14
C SER A 417 4.94 9.05 -24.09
N GLY A 418 5.31 8.70 -22.86
CA GLY A 418 4.38 8.48 -21.77
C GLY A 418 3.99 7.01 -21.62
N ASN A 419 3.21 6.67 -20.61
CA ASN A 419 2.77 5.30 -20.32
C ASN A 419 1.31 5.21 -19.85
N GLY A 420 0.54 6.29 -19.99
CA GLY A 420 -0.88 6.36 -19.67
C GLY A 420 -1.51 7.68 -20.07
N PHE A 421 -2.72 7.94 -19.60
CA PHE A 421 -3.40 9.20 -19.78
C PHE A 421 -3.67 9.83 -18.43
N THR A 422 -3.58 11.16 -18.35
CA THR A 422 -3.73 11.87 -17.09
C THR A 422 -4.69 13.04 -17.20
N PHE A 423 -5.25 13.45 -16.06
CA PHE A 423 -5.99 14.69 -15.89
C PHE A 423 -5.61 15.31 -14.53
N ALA A 424 -5.57 16.65 -14.45
CA ALA A 424 -5.01 17.36 -13.32
C ALA A 424 -6.04 17.63 -12.21
N ASN A 425 -7.18 18.25 -12.56
CA ASN A 425 -8.15 18.68 -11.58
C ASN A 425 -9.09 17.53 -11.18
N TYR A 426 -9.59 17.55 -9.93
CA TYR A 426 -10.64 16.63 -9.50
C TYR A 426 -11.96 17.04 -10.13
N ASN A 427 -12.13 16.68 -11.41
CA ASN A 427 -13.23 17.11 -12.28
C ASN A 427 -13.67 15.98 -13.19
N ALA A 428 -14.98 15.70 -13.22
CA ALA A 428 -15.56 14.60 -13.96
C ALA A 428 -15.40 14.74 -15.49
N HIS A 429 -15.47 15.97 -16.02
CA HIS A 429 -15.31 16.21 -17.48
C HIS A 429 -13.85 16.06 -17.91
N GLU A 430 -12.88 16.52 -17.11
CA GLU A 430 -11.46 16.27 -17.39
C GLU A 430 -11.14 14.77 -17.36
N MET A 431 -11.71 14.02 -16.39
CA MET A 431 -11.61 12.57 -16.35
C MET A 431 -12.20 11.94 -17.61
N LYS A 432 -13.41 12.34 -18.01
CA LYS A 432 -14.06 11.86 -19.24
C LYS A 432 -13.20 12.13 -20.46
N ASP A 433 -12.66 13.34 -20.60
CA ASP A 433 -11.81 13.72 -21.73
C ASP A 433 -10.52 12.87 -21.77
N ALA A 434 -9.91 12.57 -20.62
CA ALA A 434 -8.77 11.67 -20.56
C ALA A 434 -9.12 10.24 -20.99
N VAL A 435 -10.27 9.72 -20.55
CA VAL A 435 -10.79 8.42 -21.01
C VAL A 435 -11.03 8.42 -22.52
N LEU A 436 -11.68 9.44 -23.06
CA LEU A 436 -11.99 9.52 -24.49
C LEU A 436 -10.73 9.65 -25.35
N ARG A 437 -9.68 10.34 -24.89
CA ARG A 437 -8.37 10.34 -25.57
C ARG A 437 -7.74 8.95 -25.62
N ALA A 438 -7.90 8.15 -24.57
CA ALA A 438 -7.44 6.76 -24.55
C ALA A 438 -8.27 5.89 -25.53
N VAL A 439 -9.60 6.08 -25.57
CA VAL A 439 -10.50 5.41 -26.53
C VAL A 439 -10.15 5.77 -27.96
N GLU A 440 -9.87 7.04 -28.24
CA GLU A 440 -9.44 7.50 -29.56
C GLU A 440 -8.15 6.80 -30.02
N LEU A 441 -7.12 6.75 -29.14
CA LEU A 441 -5.89 6.04 -29.47
C LEU A 441 -6.10 4.53 -29.64
N TYR A 442 -7.06 3.92 -28.89
CA TYR A 442 -7.37 2.50 -29.00
C TYR A 442 -7.79 2.10 -30.43
N HIS A 443 -8.47 2.98 -31.15
CA HIS A 443 -8.90 2.73 -32.53
C HIS A 443 -7.76 2.80 -33.57
N ASP A 444 -6.58 3.30 -33.20
CA ASP A 444 -5.36 3.07 -33.94
C ASP A 444 -4.65 1.82 -33.39
N GLU A 445 -5.04 0.65 -33.87
CA GLU A 445 -4.57 -0.65 -33.37
C GLU A 445 -3.04 -0.74 -33.27
N LYS A 446 -2.33 -0.14 -34.26
CA LYS A 446 -0.87 -0.20 -34.32
C LYS A 446 -0.22 0.64 -33.20
N GLU A 447 -0.64 1.88 -33.07
CA GLU A 447 -0.10 2.80 -32.06
C GLU A 447 -0.56 2.38 -30.67
N TRP A 448 -1.80 1.94 -30.48
CA TRP A 448 -2.27 1.39 -29.21
C TRP A 448 -1.45 0.22 -28.74
N LYS A 449 -1.22 -0.77 -29.60
CA LYS A 449 -0.43 -1.96 -29.27
C LYS A 449 1.01 -1.60 -28.91
N LYS A 450 1.61 -0.65 -29.62
CA LYS A 450 2.94 -0.14 -29.30
C LYS A 450 2.96 0.52 -27.93
N PHE A 451 1.97 1.35 -27.63
CA PHE A 451 1.85 2.08 -26.38
C PHE A 451 1.59 1.14 -25.18
N ALA A 452 0.67 0.17 -25.32
CA ALA A 452 0.42 -0.83 -24.31
C ALA A 452 1.67 -1.68 -23.99
N LYS A 453 2.44 -2.06 -25.00
CA LYS A 453 3.74 -2.75 -24.79
C LYS A 453 4.75 -1.88 -24.05
N HIS A 454 4.83 -0.61 -24.39
CA HIS A 454 5.69 0.34 -23.68
C HIS A 454 5.31 0.44 -22.21
N ALA A 455 4.00 0.52 -21.89
CA ALA A 455 3.51 0.50 -20.52
C ALA A 455 3.95 -0.78 -19.76
N MET A 456 3.95 -1.95 -20.43
CA MET A 456 4.43 -3.21 -19.84
C MET A 456 5.93 -3.22 -19.53
N GLU A 457 6.71 -2.45 -20.24
CA GLU A 457 8.18 -2.40 -20.12
C GLU A 457 8.65 -1.43 -19.02
N MET A 458 7.73 -0.67 -18.41
CA MET A 458 8.05 0.20 -17.28
C MET A 458 8.53 -0.63 -16.08
N ASP A 459 9.65 -0.23 -15.48
CA ASP A 459 10.18 -0.90 -14.29
C ASP A 459 9.49 -0.38 -13.01
N PHE A 460 8.50 -1.11 -12.57
CA PHE A 460 7.82 -0.91 -11.28
C PHE A 460 8.26 -1.95 -10.23
N SER A 461 9.38 -2.60 -10.40
CA SER A 461 9.88 -3.59 -9.44
C SER A 461 10.33 -2.95 -8.13
N TRP A 462 10.33 -3.77 -7.08
CA TRP A 462 10.90 -3.39 -5.78
C TRP A 462 12.42 -3.13 -5.84
N ASN A 463 13.13 -3.55 -6.89
CA ASN A 463 14.57 -3.36 -7.01
C ASN A 463 14.97 -1.87 -7.00
N ALA A 464 14.25 -1.03 -7.74
CA ALA A 464 14.51 0.41 -7.80
C ALA A 464 14.19 1.10 -6.47
N SER A 465 13.09 0.68 -5.82
CA SER A 465 12.70 1.22 -4.51
C SER A 465 13.64 0.78 -3.39
N ALA A 466 14.01 -0.50 -3.36
CA ALA A 466 14.97 -1.04 -2.38
C ALA A 466 16.32 -0.33 -2.44
N GLU A 467 16.80 0.04 -3.63
CA GLU A 467 18.05 0.82 -3.78
C GLU A 467 17.95 2.19 -3.12
N LYS A 468 16.80 2.88 -3.28
CA LYS A 468 16.59 4.19 -2.64
C LYS A 468 16.52 4.06 -1.12
N TYR A 469 15.87 3.02 -0.60
CA TYR A 469 15.86 2.75 0.84
C TYR A 469 17.24 2.42 1.38
N LEU A 470 18.04 1.63 0.67
CA LEU A 470 19.42 1.33 1.08
C LEU A 470 20.29 2.58 1.14
N ARG A 471 20.21 3.47 0.15
CA ARG A 471 20.90 4.78 0.20
C ARG A 471 20.46 5.61 1.40
N LEU A 472 19.15 5.64 1.68
CA LEU A 472 18.62 6.34 2.86
C LEU A 472 19.18 5.75 4.17
N TYR A 473 19.28 4.43 4.27
CA TYR A 473 19.85 3.76 5.45
C TYR A 473 21.37 3.98 5.55
N ASP A 474 22.09 4.02 4.42
CA ASP A 474 23.53 4.31 4.40
C ASP A 474 23.83 5.75 4.84
N ASP A 475 22.97 6.69 4.48
CA ASP A 475 23.09 8.11 4.91
C ASP A 475 22.86 8.28 6.42
N LEU A 476 22.23 7.30 7.09
CA LEU A 476 21.89 7.36 8.52
C LEU A 476 22.90 6.64 9.42
N THR A 477 23.54 5.61 8.92
CA THR A 477 24.43 4.68 9.64
C THR A 477 25.85 4.73 9.12
#